data_ccd7b1ad4d9dce7da848df7a06a806a7
#
_entry.id   ccd7b1ad4d9dce7da848df7a06a806a7
#
_cell.length_a   1.000
_cell.length_b   1.000
_cell.length_c   1.000
_cell.angle_alpha   90.00
_cell.angle_beta   90.00
_cell.angle_gamma   90.00
#
_symmetry.space_group_name_H-M   'P 1'
#
loop_
_entity.id
_entity.type
_entity.pdbx_description
1 polymer ?
#
loop_
_entity_poly.entity_id
_entity_poly.type
_entity_poly.pdbx_seq_one_letter_code
_entity_poly.pdbx_strand_id
1 'polypeptide(L)'
;MWAAGTWVGRRLLPNAQLAVLEVGDGDDDVELPTDLRDQVADEHTGVLVLADGATCHGAPAPTEPDAPAGSFEQSLHAVLATGDPARLLGWCRSNRILGRRLGATAPRSLAVLAELAGGRRWAAAAYYLGAPFGVGYHVAAWWR
;
A
#
# COMPACT_ATOMS: atom_id res chain seq x y z
N MET A 1 -8.95 19.47 -7.68
CA MET A 1 -9.32 18.74 -6.44
C MET A 1 -8.18 17.78 -6.13
N TRP A 2 -7.62 17.79 -4.93
CA TRP A 2 -6.55 16.88 -4.54
C TRP A 2 -7.15 15.50 -4.27
N ALA A 3 -6.48 14.43 -4.71
CA ALA A 3 -6.86 13.08 -4.30
C ALA A 3 -6.81 12.98 -2.75
N ALA A 4 -7.71 12.19 -2.16
CA ALA A 4 -7.82 12.07 -0.69
C ALA A 4 -6.48 11.68 -0.04
N GLY A 5 -5.71 10.79 -0.67
CA GLY A 5 -4.38 10.39 -0.20
C GLY A 5 -3.40 11.55 -0.14
N THR A 6 -3.37 12.43 -1.15
CA THR A 6 -2.51 13.62 -1.15
C THR A 6 -2.83 14.56 0.00
N TRP A 7 -4.13 14.76 0.29
CA TRP A 7 -4.55 15.58 1.42
C TRP A 7 -4.10 14.97 2.76
N VAL A 8 -4.27 13.67 2.94
CA VAL A 8 -3.84 12.95 4.15
C VAL A 8 -2.32 13.03 4.30
N GLY A 9 -1.54 12.79 3.24
CA GLY A 9 -0.10 12.87 3.27
C GLY A 9 0.41 14.24 3.73
N ARG A 10 -0.15 15.32 3.18
CA ARG A 10 0.18 16.70 3.60
C ARG A 10 -0.19 16.99 5.05
N ARG A 11 -1.26 16.40 5.54
CA ARG A 11 -1.70 16.55 6.93
C ARG A 11 -0.78 15.81 7.91
N LEU A 12 -0.28 14.64 7.53
CA LEU A 12 0.63 13.84 8.35
C LEU A 12 2.06 14.39 8.35
N LEU A 13 2.49 15.02 7.25
CA LEU A 13 3.85 15.49 7.04
C LEU A 13 3.87 16.99 6.67
N PRO A 14 3.41 17.88 7.57
CA PRO A 14 3.18 19.29 7.22
C PRO A 14 4.47 20.06 6.88
N ASN A 15 5.62 19.60 7.35
CA ASN A 15 6.91 20.26 7.16
C ASN A 15 7.81 19.56 6.12
N ALA A 16 7.32 18.49 5.48
CA ALA A 16 8.09 17.77 4.46
C ALA A 16 7.86 18.36 3.07
N GLN A 17 8.90 18.36 2.25
CA GLN A 17 8.74 18.56 0.82
C GLN A 17 8.17 17.27 0.22
N LEU A 18 7.00 17.34 -0.42
CA LEU A 18 6.30 16.19 -0.95
C LEU A 18 6.32 16.19 -2.48
N ALA A 19 6.80 15.09 -3.05
CA ALA A 19 6.47 14.68 -4.41
C ALA A 19 5.35 13.63 -4.35
N VAL A 20 4.39 13.68 -5.25
CA VAL A 20 3.20 12.80 -5.24
C VAL A 20 3.18 11.98 -6.51
N LEU A 21 3.12 10.66 -6.36
CA LEU A 21 2.87 9.71 -7.43
C LEU A 21 1.47 9.12 -7.23
N GLU A 22 0.56 9.38 -8.15
CA GLU A 22 -0.76 8.76 -8.15
C GLU A 22 -0.73 7.45 -8.94
N VAL A 23 -1.16 6.36 -8.30
CA VAL A 23 -1.22 5.03 -8.90
C VAL A 23 -2.66 4.74 -9.32
N GLY A 24 -2.93 4.77 -10.63
CA GLY A 24 -4.27 4.56 -11.18
C GLY A 24 -4.72 3.09 -11.13
N ASP A 25 -5.98 2.83 -11.46
CA ASP A 25 -6.65 1.52 -11.38
C ASP A 25 -6.44 0.62 -12.62
N GLY A 26 -5.61 1.01 -13.58
CA GLY A 26 -5.36 0.28 -14.82
C GLY A 26 -4.79 -1.14 -14.63
N ASP A 27 -4.81 -1.94 -15.69
CA ASP A 27 -4.29 -3.31 -15.68
C ASP A 27 -2.78 -3.38 -15.95
N ASP A 28 -2.21 -2.33 -16.54
CA ASP A 28 -0.80 -2.27 -16.89
C ASP A 28 0.08 -2.12 -15.66
N ASP A 29 1.31 -2.58 -15.77
CA ASP A 29 2.33 -2.32 -14.74
C ASP A 29 2.56 -0.82 -14.62
N VAL A 30 2.83 -0.35 -13.40
CA VAL A 30 3.09 1.07 -13.16
C VAL A 30 4.50 1.40 -13.64
N GLU A 31 4.63 2.23 -14.68
CA GLU A 31 5.93 2.76 -15.06
C GLU A 31 6.39 3.80 -14.04
N LEU A 32 7.49 3.47 -13.37
CA LEU A 32 8.10 4.41 -12.43
C LEU A 32 8.97 5.41 -13.17
N PRO A 33 8.84 6.72 -12.89
CA PRO A 33 9.80 7.71 -13.37
C PRO A 33 11.23 7.31 -13.02
N THR A 34 12.15 7.44 -13.97
CA THR A 34 13.54 6.97 -13.81
C THR A 34 14.23 7.66 -12.63
N ASP A 35 13.94 8.95 -12.44
CA ASP A 35 14.49 9.78 -11.36
C ASP A 35 13.90 9.45 -9.98
N LEU A 36 12.74 8.81 -9.90
CA LEU A 36 12.11 8.49 -8.63
C LEU A 36 12.93 7.46 -7.84
N ARG A 37 13.54 6.49 -8.50
CA ARG A 37 14.40 5.50 -7.85
C ARG A 37 15.64 6.16 -7.23
N ASP A 38 16.24 7.11 -7.94
CA ASP A 38 17.40 7.86 -7.46
C ASP A 38 17.02 8.74 -6.26
N GLN A 39 15.85 9.40 -6.32
CA GLN A 39 15.33 10.21 -5.21
C GLN A 39 15.09 9.36 -3.96
N VAL A 40 14.51 8.17 -4.10
CA VAL A 40 14.22 7.26 -2.97
C VAL A 40 15.50 6.60 -2.42
N ALA A 41 16.57 6.54 -3.20
CA ALA A 41 17.86 6.04 -2.74
C ALA A 41 18.54 6.98 -1.73
N ASP A 42 18.17 8.28 -1.72
CA ASP A 42 18.67 9.27 -0.76
C ASP A 42 18.20 8.93 0.67
N GLU A 43 19.10 8.96 1.64
CA GLU A 43 18.82 8.61 3.04
C GLU A 43 17.87 9.59 3.74
N HIS A 44 17.67 10.79 3.18
CA HIS A 44 16.74 11.79 3.70
C HIS A 44 15.34 11.71 3.07
N THR A 45 15.15 10.77 2.15
CA THR A 45 13.87 10.56 1.47
C THR A 45 13.12 9.37 2.05
N GLY A 46 11.88 9.59 2.45
CA GLY A 46 10.93 8.55 2.86
C GLY A 46 9.81 8.37 1.85
N VAL A 47 9.28 7.17 1.75
CA VAL A 47 8.11 6.85 0.93
C VAL A 47 6.92 6.61 1.85
N LEU A 48 5.86 7.41 1.71
CA LEU A 48 4.58 7.19 2.37
C LEU A 48 3.61 6.61 1.33
N VAL A 49 3.16 5.38 1.55
CA VAL A 49 2.12 4.75 0.71
C VAL A 49 0.78 4.89 1.40
N LEU A 50 -0.19 5.43 0.67
CA LEU A 50 -1.58 5.52 1.08
C LEU A 50 -2.42 4.72 0.10
N ALA A 51 -3.06 3.65 0.58
CA ALA A 51 -3.84 2.74 -0.22
C ALA A 51 -4.94 2.11 0.64
N ASP A 52 -6.06 1.79 0.03
CA ASP A 52 -7.16 1.13 0.72
C ASP A 52 -6.97 -0.40 0.70
N GLY A 53 -7.27 -1.04 1.83
CA GLY A 53 -7.53 -2.46 1.91
C GLY A 53 -8.90 -2.82 1.30
N ALA A 54 -9.38 -4.03 1.57
CA ALA A 54 -10.70 -4.47 1.12
C ALA A 54 -11.80 -3.57 1.70
N THR A 55 -12.81 -3.25 0.88
CA THR A 55 -13.91 -2.33 1.26
C THR A 55 -15.21 -3.05 1.62
N CYS A 56 -15.14 -4.33 1.98
CA CYS A 56 -16.28 -5.24 2.12
C CYS A 56 -16.23 -6.10 3.41
N HIS A 57 -15.82 -5.50 4.54
CA HIS A 57 -15.73 -6.20 5.84
C HIS A 57 -17.04 -6.22 6.65
N GLY A 58 -18.19 -6.13 6.03
CA GLY A 58 -19.48 -6.07 6.71
C GLY A 58 -19.96 -4.62 6.96
N ALA A 59 -21.10 -4.48 7.62
CA ALA A 59 -21.64 -3.14 7.90
C ALA A 59 -20.72 -2.37 8.88
N PRO A 60 -20.39 -1.10 8.65
CA PRO A 60 -20.88 -0.19 7.62
C PRO A 60 -19.99 -0.12 6.35
N ALA A 61 -19.55 -1.25 5.81
CA ALA A 61 -18.68 -1.28 4.65
C ALA A 61 -19.28 -0.55 3.44
N PRO A 62 -18.45 0.08 2.58
CA PRO A 62 -18.91 0.72 1.36
C PRO A 62 -19.52 -0.24 0.33
N THR A 63 -19.13 -1.51 0.39
CA THR A 63 -19.59 -2.57 -0.53
C THR A 63 -20.13 -3.76 0.22
N GLU A 64 -20.86 -4.64 -0.48
CA GLU A 64 -21.41 -5.86 0.10
C GLU A 64 -20.31 -6.75 0.70
N PRO A 65 -20.57 -7.41 1.85
CA PRO A 65 -19.60 -8.29 2.49
C PRO A 65 -19.14 -9.42 1.57
N ASP A 66 -17.81 -9.64 1.51
CA ASP A 66 -17.21 -10.73 0.75
C ASP A 66 -16.28 -11.56 1.65
N ALA A 67 -16.56 -12.85 1.75
CA ALA A 67 -15.90 -13.78 2.67
C ALA A 67 -14.35 -13.77 2.61
N PRO A 68 -13.69 -13.63 1.43
CA PRO A 68 -12.23 -13.57 1.35
C PRO A 68 -11.59 -12.30 1.92
N ALA A 69 -12.36 -11.25 2.25
CA ALA A 69 -11.80 -9.98 2.71
C ALA A 69 -10.89 -10.16 3.95
N GLY A 70 -11.32 -10.93 4.94
CA GLY A 70 -10.54 -11.15 6.15
C GLY A 70 -9.20 -11.86 5.90
N SER A 71 -9.19 -12.91 5.08
CA SER A 71 -7.95 -13.62 4.73
C SER A 71 -7.02 -12.79 3.84
N PHE A 72 -7.59 -11.97 2.96
CA PHE A 72 -6.83 -11.01 2.16
C PHE A 72 -6.06 -10.05 3.06
N GLU A 73 -6.72 -9.41 4.04
CA GLU A 73 -6.08 -8.49 4.98
C GLU A 73 -5.02 -9.18 5.86
N GLN A 74 -5.32 -10.37 6.38
CA GLN A 74 -4.36 -11.11 7.20
C GLN A 74 -3.10 -11.45 6.40
N SER A 75 -3.24 -11.86 5.14
CA SER A 75 -2.12 -12.17 4.27
C SER A 75 -1.29 -10.92 3.91
N LEU A 76 -1.96 -9.78 3.69
CA LEU A 76 -1.30 -8.49 3.49
C LEU A 76 -0.50 -8.07 4.73
N HIS A 77 -1.12 -8.15 5.90
CA HIS A 77 -0.46 -7.80 7.16
C HIS A 77 0.78 -8.66 7.39
N ALA A 78 0.66 -9.96 7.16
CA ALA A 78 1.78 -10.89 7.32
C ALA A 78 2.95 -10.57 6.37
N VAL A 79 2.67 -10.25 5.10
CA VAL A 79 3.75 -9.93 4.14
C VAL A 79 4.39 -8.58 4.42
N LEU A 80 3.63 -7.58 4.87
CA LEU A 80 4.17 -6.27 5.29
C LEU A 80 5.15 -6.41 6.46
N ALA A 81 4.86 -7.31 7.40
CA ALA A 81 5.73 -7.58 8.54
C ALA A 81 7.08 -8.22 8.17
N THR A 82 7.23 -8.73 6.95
CA THR A 82 8.49 -9.40 6.55
C THR A 82 9.63 -8.44 6.19
N GLY A 83 9.34 -7.21 5.80
CA GLY A 83 10.31 -6.28 5.23
C GLY A 83 11.00 -6.79 3.95
N ASP A 84 10.36 -7.71 3.24
CA ASP A 84 10.90 -8.38 2.06
C ASP A 84 10.19 -7.88 0.79
N PRO A 85 10.84 -7.03 -0.03
CA PRO A 85 10.22 -6.47 -1.23
C PRO A 85 9.81 -7.55 -2.25
N ALA A 86 10.58 -8.62 -2.38
CA ALA A 86 10.26 -9.69 -3.32
C ALA A 86 8.99 -10.44 -2.92
N ARG A 87 8.83 -10.71 -1.61
CA ARG A 87 7.60 -11.31 -1.08
C ARG A 87 6.41 -10.38 -1.24
N LEU A 88 6.58 -9.09 -0.96
CA LEU A 88 5.51 -8.10 -1.15
C LEU A 88 5.10 -8.03 -2.62
N LEU A 89 6.04 -7.96 -3.55
CA LEU A 89 5.74 -7.94 -4.98
C LEU A 89 5.02 -9.22 -5.43
N GLY A 90 5.47 -10.38 -4.95
CA GLY A 90 4.80 -11.67 -5.20
C GLY A 90 3.36 -11.69 -4.68
N TRP A 91 3.14 -11.20 -3.46
CA TRP A 91 1.80 -11.06 -2.88
C TRP A 91 0.91 -10.12 -3.72
N CYS A 92 1.42 -8.95 -4.12
CA CYS A 92 0.69 -7.99 -4.95
C CYS A 92 0.23 -8.60 -6.27
N ARG A 93 1.13 -9.31 -6.97
CA ARG A 93 0.81 -9.98 -8.24
C ARG A 93 -0.25 -11.07 -8.07
N SER A 94 -0.12 -11.90 -7.06
CA SER A 94 -1.05 -12.99 -6.78
C SER A 94 -2.43 -12.51 -6.33
N ASN A 95 -2.51 -11.35 -5.69
CA ASN A 95 -3.76 -10.81 -5.14
C ASN A 95 -4.36 -9.66 -5.97
N ARG A 96 -3.82 -9.35 -7.14
CA ARG A 96 -4.29 -8.24 -7.98
C ARG A 96 -5.75 -8.34 -8.36
N ILE A 97 -6.18 -9.51 -8.86
CA ILE A 97 -7.56 -9.75 -9.29
C ILE A 97 -8.50 -9.78 -8.08
N LEU A 98 -8.11 -10.49 -7.02
CA LEU A 98 -8.89 -10.56 -5.79
C LEU A 98 -9.02 -9.18 -5.15
N GLY A 99 -7.92 -8.42 -5.04
CA GLY A 99 -7.93 -7.07 -4.49
C GLY A 99 -8.91 -6.16 -5.22
N ARG A 100 -8.90 -6.17 -6.56
CA ARG A 100 -9.86 -5.41 -7.36
C ARG A 100 -11.31 -5.80 -7.05
N ARG A 101 -11.61 -7.09 -6.97
CA ARG A 101 -12.94 -7.58 -6.59
C ARG A 101 -13.36 -7.08 -5.22
N LEU A 102 -12.42 -7.04 -4.27
CA LEU A 102 -12.66 -6.58 -2.90
C LEU A 102 -12.62 -5.03 -2.74
N GLY A 103 -12.43 -4.28 -3.82
CA GLY A 103 -12.32 -2.82 -3.80
C GLY A 103 -11.02 -2.27 -3.23
N ALA A 104 -9.98 -3.12 -3.10
CA ALA A 104 -8.69 -2.73 -2.55
C ALA A 104 -7.77 -2.11 -3.62
N THR A 105 -7.14 -0.98 -3.30
CA THR A 105 -6.08 -0.35 -4.12
C THR A 105 -4.68 -0.80 -3.68
N ALA A 106 -4.57 -1.43 -2.51
CA ALA A 106 -3.32 -1.83 -1.89
C ALA A 106 -2.41 -2.69 -2.80
N PRO A 107 -2.89 -3.73 -3.53
CA PRO A 107 -1.97 -4.56 -4.33
C PRO A 107 -1.20 -3.77 -5.37
N ARG A 108 -1.80 -2.74 -5.95
CA ARG A 108 -1.16 -1.93 -6.99
C ARG A 108 -0.18 -0.91 -6.39
N SER A 109 -0.62 -0.18 -5.38
CA SER A 109 0.21 0.83 -4.73
C SER A 109 1.41 0.22 -4.01
N LEU A 110 1.23 -0.95 -3.38
CA LEU A 110 2.31 -1.66 -2.69
C LEU A 110 3.27 -2.36 -3.65
N ALA A 111 2.86 -2.69 -4.88
CA ALA A 111 3.79 -3.15 -5.91
C ALA A 111 4.82 -2.07 -6.25
N VAL A 112 4.39 -0.81 -6.34
CA VAL A 112 5.28 0.36 -6.51
C VAL A 112 6.26 0.47 -5.35
N LEU A 113 5.77 0.35 -4.10
CA LEU A 113 6.65 0.34 -2.92
C LEU A 113 7.70 -0.77 -3.01
N ALA A 114 7.28 -1.99 -3.35
CA ALA A 114 8.17 -3.14 -3.45
C ALA A 114 9.29 -2.92 -4.48
N GLU A 115 8.97 -2.31 -5.61
CA GLU A 115 9.96 -1.97 -6.64
C GLU A 115 10.92 -0.86 -6.20
N LEU A 116 10.42 0.17 -5.51
CA LEU A 116 11.23 1.26 -4.97
C LEU A 116 12.15 0.78 -3.84
N ALA A 117 11.68 -0.15 -3.01
CA ALA A 117 12.45 -0.71 -1.91
C ALA A 117 13.66 -1.55 -2.36
N GLY A 118 13.65 -2.01 -3.62
CA GLY A 118 14.76 -2.75 -4.22
C GLY A 118 14.90 -4.19 -3.73
N GLY A 119 16.02 -4.83 -4.07
CA GLY A 119 16.21 -6.28 -3.88
C GLY A 119 16.68 -6.73 -2.49
N ARG A 120 16.81 -5.84 -1.50
CA ARG A 120 17.27 -6.19 -0.15
C ARG A 120 16.16 -6.15 0.88
N ARG A 121 16.30 -6.91 1.95
CA ARG A 121 15.38 -6.89 3.08
C ARG A 121 15.55 -5.63 3.92
N TRP A 122 14.46 -5.19 4.50
CA TRP A 122 14.36 -4.06 5.42
C TRP A 122 14.00 -4.57 6.81
N ALA A 123 14.40 -3.85 7.84
CA ALA A 123 13.76 -4.00 9.13
C ALA A 123 12.30 -3.55 8.99
N ALA A 124 11.37 -4.28 9.61
CA ALA A 124 9.96 -4.04 9.41
C ALA A 124 9.15 -4.26 10.69
N ALA A 125 8.08 -3.49 10.83
CA ALA A 125 7.03 -3.74 11.80
C ALA A 125 5.67 -3.47 11.18
N ALA A 126 4.71 -4.35 11.46
CA ALA A 126 3.30 -4.16 11.16
C ALA A 126 2.59 -3.89 12.49
N TYR A 127 2.10 -2.66 12.67
CA TYR A 127 1.60 -2.15 13.94
C TYR A 127 0.09 -2.30 14.12
N TYR A 128 -0.65 -2.29 13.02
CA TYR A 128 -2.10 -2.29 13.06
C TYR A 128 -2.70 -3.05 11.89
N LEU A 129 -3.76 -3.80 12.19
CA LEU A 129 -4.69 -4.38 11.25
C LEU A 129 -6.09 -4.28 11.84
N GLY A 130 -7.03 -3.70 11.11
CA GLY A 130 -8.42 -3.61 11.51
C GLY A 130 -9.31 -3.08 10.40
N ALA A 131 -10.62 -3.20 10.60
CA ALA A 131 -11.62 -2.71 9.65
C ALA A 131 -12.77 -1.97 10.36
N PRO A 132 -12.49 -0.90 11.15
CA PRO A 132 -13.48 -0.25 12.00
C PRO A 132 -14.66 0.36 11.25
N PHE A 133 -14.48 0.68 9.96
CA PHE A 133 -15.51 1.26 9.09
C PHE A 133 -15.84 0.37 7.89
N GLY A 134 -15.58 -0.95 8.02
CA GLY A 134 -15.79 -1.90 6.94
C GLY A 134 -14.74 -1.86 5.81
N VAL A 135 -13.71 -1.03 5.95
CA VAL A 135 -12.54 -0.97 5.08
C VAL A 135 -11.33 -1.47 5.84
N GLY A 136 -10.50 -2.28 5.19
CA GLY A 136 -9.25 -2.77 5.78
C GLY A 136 -8.22 -1.65 5.94
N TYR A 137 -7.68 -1.51 7.15
CA TYR A 137 -6.62 -0.56 7.48
C TYR A 137 -5.40 -1.28 8.01
N HIS A 138 -4.24 -0.88 7.49
CA HIS A 138 -2.95 -1.37 7.94
C HIS A 138 -2.06 -0.17 8.31
N VAL A 139 -1.23 -0.37 9.33
CA VAL A 139 -0.11 0.52 9.60
C VAL A 139 1.15 -0.34 9.69
N ALA A 140 2.09 -0.08 8.81
CA ALA A 140 3.38 -0.76 8.79
C ALA A 140 4.49 0.24 8.46
N ALA A 141 5.70 -0.05 8.91
CA ALA A 141 6.89 0.72 8.54
C ALA A 141 8.04 -0.21 8.19
N TRP A 142 8.84 0.23 7.24
CA TRP A 142 10.08 -0.39 6.82
C TRP A 142 11.21 0.62 6.96
N TRP A 143 12.35 0.20 7.52
CA TRP A 143 13.51 1.09 7.73
C TRP A 143 14.83 0.34 7.55
N ARG A 144 15.90 1.11 7.43
CA ARG A 144 17.29 0.64 7.34
C ARG A 144 17.95 0.69 8.71
#